data_9d588173c16d99d68549536fa05dd7c1
#
_entry.id   9d588173c16d99d68549536fa05dd7c1
#
_cell.length_a   1.000
_cell.length_b   1.000
_cell.length_c   1.000
_cell.angle_alpha   90.00
_cell.angle_beta   90.00
_cell.angle_gamma   90.00
#
_symmetry.space_group_name_H-M   'P 1'
#
loop_
_entity.id
_entity.type
_entity.pdbx_description
1 polymer ?
#
loop_
_entity_poly.entity_id
_entity_poly.type
_entity_poly.pdbx_seq_one_letter_code
_entity_poly.pdbx_strand_id
1 'polypeptide(L)'
;MSEPGDRRRIRMKVAVIFNGQGAQFEGMGLDFREHFPEARAVFNQASEATGLDMVQLVSEDFSKLRQTKYAQPAIGTVSLAIWASIREILPQVDYMAGLSLGEYAALMASGIFTVSDGLRLLFERGQVMSDVCEEIAEDEPMQMLAVIGMSREVVEHLVEDLPQTYLANFNSPEQIILAGPKSNLKLFNQAAKAAGYRKGLPLKVEGPFHTPLMAAACQPLEVLLDSYELQPGCAPVISNTTVEPHDLETLKSTLVRHLIEPVQWEQTIDWLIQAKVTHLIQIGPGQTLQKLLKAHDQAPLCLAISQVEDVSEIEKFLNENKGEKE
;
A
#
# COMPACT_ATOMS: atom_id res chain seq x y z
N MET A 1 -53.18 3.95 -11.54
CA MET A 1 -51.98 4.14 -12.38
C MET A 1 -50.88 4.61 -11.43
N SER A 2 -50.05 3.68 -10.99
CA SER A 2 -48.89 3.95 -10.14
C SER A 2 -47.71 4.34 -11.03
N GLU A 3 -47.15 5.52 -10.78
CA GLU A 3 -45.95 6.00 -11.48
C GLU A 3 -44.77 5.02 -11.32
N PRO A 4 -43.98 4.81 -12.35
CA PRO A 4 -42.78 3.96 -12.24
C PRO A 4 -41.77 4.69 -11.35
N GLY A 5 -41.45 4.07 -10.22
CA GLY A 5 -40.50 4.58 -9.25
C GLY A 5 -39.18 5.04 -9.88
N ASP A 6 -38.77 6.24 -9.54
CA ASP A 6 -37.51 6.87 -9.80
C ASP A 6 -36.37 5.94 -9.29
N ARG A 7 -35.86 5.08 -10.14
CA ARG A 7 -34.59 4.35 -9.92
C ARG A 7 -33.50 5.40 -10.01
N ARG A 8 -33.21 6.09 -8.92
CA ARG A 8 -32.01 6.93 -8.83
C ARG A 8 -30.82 6.07 -9.24
N ARG A 9 -30.29 6.29 -10.44
CA ARG A 9 -29.02 5.70 -10.87
C ARG A 9 -28.00 6.06 -9.82
N ILE A 10 -27.49 5.06 -9.10
CA ILE A 10 -26.39 5.26 -8.15
C ILE A 10 -25.24 5.83 -9.01
N ARG A 11 -24.80 7.06 -8.67
CA ARG A 11 -23.66 7.69 -9.35
C ARG A 11 -22.46 6.76 -9.17
N MET A 12 -21.80 6.40 -10.24
CA MET A 12 -20.50 5.72 -10.19
C MET A 12 -19.53 6.57 -9.37
N LYS A 13 -18.92 5.97 -8.35
CA LYS A 13 -17.83 6.55 -7.58
C LYS A 13 -16.59 5.69 -7.78
N VAL A 14 -15.52 6.34 -8.15
CA VAL A 14 -14.24 5.68 -8.46
C VAL A 14 -13.21 6.03 -7.40
N ALA A 15 -12.52 5.03 -6.86
CA ALA A 15 -11.32 5.26 -6.07
C ALA A 15 -10.11 4.56 -6.70
N VAL A 16 -8.95 5.18 -6.54
CA VAL A 16 -7.66 4.62 -6.97
C VAL A 16 -6.91 4.13 -5.75
N ILE A 17 -6.44 2.88 -5.81
CA ILE A 17 -5.68 2.26 -4.72
C ILE A 17 -4.30 1.82 -5.19
N PHE A 18 -3.28 2.05 -4.36
CA PHE A 18 -1.88 1.81 -4.71
C PHE A 18 -1.29 0.67 -3.91
N ASN A 19 -0.58 -0.24 -4.60
CA ASN A 19 0.12 -1.36 -3.97
C ASN A 19 1.24 -0.90 -3.05
N GLY A 20 1.47 -1.70 -2.00
CA GLY A 20 2.63 -1.57 -1.10
C GLY A 20 3.79 -2.48 -1.49
N GLN A 21 4.77 -2.58 -0.57
CA GLN A 21 5.93 -3.45 -0.70
C GLN A 21 5.54 -4.94 -0.68
N GLY A 22 6.30 -5.77 -1.42
CA GLY A 22 6.07 -7.22 -1.52
C GLY A 22 5.47 -7.67 -2.86
N ALA A 23 5.03 -6.72 -3.69
CA ALA A 23 4.46 -6.99 -5.01
C ALA A 23 5.45 -6.81 -6.18
N GLN A 24 6.68 -6.36 -5.91
CA GLN A 24 7.70 -6.06 -6.92
C GLN A 24 8.18 -7.32 -7.65
N PHE A 25 8.44 -7.17 -8.93
CA PHE A 25 9.03 -8.19 -9.82
C PHE A 25 10.02 -7.54 -10.79
N GLU A 26 10.89 -8.36 -11.37
CA GLU A 26 11.89 -7.92 -12.34
C GLU A 26 11.25 -7.36 -13.60
N GLY A 27 11.69 -6.17 -14.04
CA GLY A 27 11.15 -5.49 -15.22
C GLY A 27 9.83 -4.74 -14.99
N MET A 28 9.32 -4.66 -13.75
CA MET A 28 8.07 -3.95 -13.45
C MET A 28 8.07 -2.52 -14.01
N GLY A 29 7.00 -2.15 -14.72
CA GLY A 29 6.75 -0.80 -15.25
C GLY A 29 7.60 -0.40 -16.46
N LEU A 30 8.51 -1.25 -16.97
CA LEU A 30 9.29 -0.95 -18.17
C LEU A 30 8.43 -0.92 -19.43
N ASP A 31 7.41 -1.75 -19.51
CA ASP A 31 6.41 -1.75 -20.56
C ASP A 31 5.69 -0.40 -20.65
N PHE A 32 5.24 0.15 -19.51
CA PHE A 32 4.68 1.51 -19.45
C PHE A 32 5.68 2.56 -19.90
N ARG A 33 6.92 2.48 -19.42
CA ARG A 33 7.99 3.41 -19.81
C ARG A 33 8.26 3.39 -21.33
N GLU A 34 8.13 2.25 -21.96
CA GLU A 34 8.30 2.10 -23.41
C GLU A 34 7.14 2.71 -24.19
N HIS A 35 5.91 2.49 -23.74
CA HIS A 35 4.69 2.87 -24.47
C HIS A 35 4.22 4.31 -24.20
N PHE A 36 4.48 4.85 -22.99
CA PHE A 36 3.93 6.15 -22.57
C PHE A 36 5.04 7.17 -22.25
N PRO A 37 5.05 8.34 -22.94
CA PRO A 37 6.00 9.43 -22.64
C PRO A 37 5.89 9.91 -21.18
N GLU A 38 4.68 9.93 -20.63
CA GLU A 38 4.38 10.33 -19.24
C GLU A 38 5.06 9.39 -18.24
N ALA A 39 5.00 8.08 -18.48
CA ALA A 39 5.69 7.09 -17.66
C ALA A 39 7.21 7.27 -17.74
N ARG A 40 7.74 7.51 -18.94
CA ARG A 40 9.17 7.78 -19.13
C ARG A 40 9.62 9.01 -18.36
N ALA A 41 8.81 10.08 -18.34
CA ALA A 41 9.09 11.28 -17.57
C ALA A 41 9.16 10.99 -16.06
N VAL A 42 8.25 10.16 -15.53
CA VAL A 42 8.27 9.74 -14.11
C VAL A 42 9.55 8.96 -13.77
N PHE A 43 9.97 8.01 -14.61
CA PHE A 43 11.21 7.25 -14.39
C PHE A 43 12.45 8.19 -14.38
N ASN A 44 12.49 9.20 -15.27
CA ASN A 44 13.57 10.16 -15.29
C ASN A 44 13.57 11.03 -14.03
N GLN A 45 12.40 11.57 -13.63
CA GLN A 45 12.25 12.34 -12.39
C GLN A 45 12.68 11.53 -11.16
N ALA A 46 12.33 10.24 -11.11
CA ALA A 46 12.73 9.34 -10.04
C ALA A 46 14.24 9.18 -9.96
N SER A 47 14.90 8.98 -11.11
CA SER A 47 16.35 8.85 -11.17
C SER A 47 17.05 10.15 -10.73
N GLU A 48 16.55 11.32 -11.17
CA GLU A 48 17.08 12.63 -10.76
C GLU A 48 16.86 12.88 -9.25
N ALA A 49 15.67 12.57 -8.72
CA ALA A 49 15.31 12.83 -7.33
C ALA A 49 16.07 11.95 -6.33
N THR A 50 16.37 10.70 -6.70
CA THR A 50 16.97 9.70 -5.80
C THR A 50 18.46 9.47 -6.07
N GLY A 51 18.97 9.90 -7.22
CA GLY A 51 20.33 9.57 -7.68
C GLY A 51 20.52 8.10 -8.09
N LEU A 52 19.43 7.32 -8.16
CA LEU A 52 19.44 5.92 -8.59
C LEU A 52 19.13 5.82 -10.09
N ASP A 53 19.76 4.91 -10.81
CA ASP A 53 19.25 4.52 -12.13
C ASP A 53 18.03 3.59 -11.93
N MET A 54 16.83 4.17 -12.04
CA MET A 54 15.58 3.44 -11.81
C MET A 54 15.35 2.34 -12.85
N VAL A 55 15.82 2.53 -14.09
CA VAL A 55 15.69 1.51 -15.14
C VAL A 55 16.56 0.32 -14.80
N GLN A 56 17.84 0.57 -14.50
CA GLN A 56 18.75 -0.49 -14.09
C GLN A 56 18.28 -1.20 -12.82
N LEU A 57 17.78 -0.46 -11.85
CA LEU A 57 17.29 -1.00 -10.57
C LEU A 57 16.15 -2.01 -10.77
N VAL A 58 15.19 -1.72 -11.66
CA VAL A 58 14.05 -2.63 -11.87
C VAL A 58 14.35 -3.76 -12.86
N SER A 59 15.35 -3.62 -13.74
CA SER A 59 15.67 -4.60 -14.78
C SER A 59 16.84 -5.52 -14.45
N GLU A 60 17.91 -4.99 -13.84
CA GLU A 60 19.17 -5.72 -13.67
C GLU A 60 19.50 -5.99 -12.20
N ASP A 61 19.13 -5.06 -11.32
CA ASP A 61 19.46 -5.10 -9.90
C ASP A 61 18.31 -5.60 -9.03
N PHE A 62 17.48 -6.51 -9.54
CA PHE A 62 16.28 -7.01 -8.84
C PHE A 62 16.58 -7.53 -7.42
N SER A 63 17.78 -8.05 -7.17
CA SER A 63 18.17 -8.46 -5.82
C SER A 63 18.17 -7.29 -4.82
N LYS A 64 18.45 -6.06 -5.25
CA LYS A 64 18.40 -4.84 -4.44
C LYS A 64 16.96 -4.49 -4.06
N LEU A 65 15.95 -4.84 -4.87
CA LEU A 65 14.54 -4.60 -4.56
C LEU A 65 14.01 -5.41 -3.36
N ARG A 66 14.84 -6.25 -2.75
CA ARG A 66 14.55 -6.88 -1.45
C ARG A 66 14.85 -5.94 -0.28
N GLN A 67 15.69 -4.92 -0.50
CA GLN A 67 16.03 -3.92 0.49
C GLN A 67 15.03 -2.76 0.42
N THR A 68 14.50 -2.39 1.56
CA THR A 68 13.43 -1.39 1.70
C THR A 68 13.80 -0.05 1.07
N LYS A 69 15.04 0.40 1.25
CA LYS A 69 15.55 1.64 0.67
C LYS A 69 15.52 1.71 -0.87
N TYR A 70 15.57 0.57 -1.54
CA TYR A 70 15.45 0.50 -3.00
C TYR A 70 14.03 0.14 -3.44
N ALA A 71 13.36 -0.74 -2.70
CA ALA A 71 12.00 -1.16 -3.03
C ALA A 71 11.01 0.00 -2.99
N GLN A 72 11.11 0.88 -1.99
CA GLN A 72 10.14 1.96 -1.82
C GLN A 72 10.13 2.94 -3.00
N PRO A 73 11.25 3.57 -3.40
CA PRO A 73 11.23 4.48 -4.54
C PRO A 73 10.94 3.75 -5.87
N ALA A 74 11.37 2.50 -6.04
CA ALA A 74 11.11 1.74 -7.26
C ALA A 74 9.62 1.44 -7.44
N ILE A 75 8.92 0.95 -6.41
CA ILE A 75 7.48 0.68 -6.44
C ILE A 75 6.70 1.99 -6.59
N GLY A 76 7.11 3.06 -5.89
CA GLY A 76 6.55 4.40 -6.04
C GLY A 76 6.67 4.90 -7.48
N THR A 77 7.85 4.76 -8.10
CA THR A 77 8.10 5.13 -9.50
C THR A 77 7.17 4.40 -10.46
N VAL A 78 7.07 3.06 -10.34
CA VAL A 78 6.18 2.25 -11.19
C VAL A 78 4.72 2.67 -11.00
N SER A 79 4.29 2.84 -9.76
CA SER A 79 2.91 3.26 -9.44
C SER A 79 2.57 4.61 -10.06
N LEU A 80 3.48 5.60 -9.94
CA LEU A 80 3.28 6.93 -10.51
C LEU A 80 3.42 6.93 -12.05
N ALA A 81 4.26 6.07 -12.63
CA ALA A 81 4.38 5.90 -14.08
C ALA A 81 3.08 5.37 -14.67
N ILE A 82 2.48 4.33 -14.05
CA ILE A 82 1.16 3.81 -14.45
C ILE A 82 0.10 4.90 -14.27
N TRP A 83 0.04 5.57 -13.12
CA TRP A 83 -0.91 6.65 -12.86
C TRP A 83 -0.82 7.76 -13.92
N ALA A 84 0.37 8.24 -14.23
CA ALA A 84 0.58 9.29 -15.23
C ALA A 84 0.10 8.87 -16.62
N SER A 85 0.19 7.58 -16.96
CA SER A 85 -0.24 7.03 -18.25
C SER A 85 -1.75 6.92 -18.42
N ILE A 86 -2.50 6.75 -17.30
CA ILE A 86 -3.93 6.42 -17.38
C ILE A 86 -4.86 7.49 -16.79
N ARG A 87 -4.37 8.45 -16.00
CA ARG A 87 -5.22 9.41 -15.27
C ARG A 87 -6.18 10.20 -16.17
N GLU A 88 -5.76 10.52 -17.41
CA GLU A 88 -6.57 11.32 -18.35
C GLU A 88 -7.73 10.51 -18.98
N ILE A 89 -7.67 9.18 -18.94
CA ILE A 89 -8.73 8.30 -19.44
C ILE A 89 -9.67 7.82 -18.32
N LEU A 90 -9.34 8.12 -17.07
CA LEU A 90 -10.21 7.82 -15.93
C LEU A 90 -11.26 8.93 -15.75
N PRO A 91 -12.46 8.59 -15.25
CA PRO A 91 -13.40 9.60 -14.78
C PRO A 91 -12.83 10.32 -13.55
N GLN A 92 -13.58 11.32 -13.06
CA GLN A 92 -13.22 11.95 -11.79
C GLN A 92 -12.98 10.89 -10.70
N VAL A 93 -11.80 10.91 -10.11
CA VAL A 93 -11.44 10.07 -8.96
C VAL A 93 -12.01 10.72 -7.70
N ASP A 94 -12.88 9.99 -6.98
CA ASP A 94 -13.53 10.49 -5.77
C ASP A 94 -12.62 10.35 -4.54
N TYR A 95 -11.80 9.27 -4.47
CA TYR A 95 -10.90 8.98 -3.35
C TYR A 95 -9.64 8.28 -3.82
N MET A 96 -8.57 8.40 -3.04
CA MET A 96 -7.34 7.64 -3.21
C MET A 96 -6.95 6.97 -1.90
N ALA A 97 -6.30 5.82 -1.97
CA ALA A 97 -5.72 5.14 -0.82
C ALA A 97 -4.53 4.29 -1.28
N GLY A 98 -3.74 3.79 -0.33
CA GLY A 98 -2.67 2.87 -0.66
C GLY A 98 -2.22 2.10 0.57
N LEU A 99 -1.74 0.88 0.38
CA LEU A 99 -1.29 0.03 1.48
C LEU A 99 0.17 0.38 1.82
N SER A 100 0.42 0.87 3.04
CA SER A 100 1.74 1.23 3.55
C SER A 100 2.46 2.23 2.64
N LEU A 101 3.52 1.82 1.95
CA LEU A 101 4.21 2.62 0.92
C LEU A 101 3.23 3.17 -0.14
N GLY A 102 2.17 2.42 -0.47
CA GLY A 102 1.15 2.86 -1.42
C GLY A 102 0.41 4.13 -1.00
N GLU A 103 0.34 4.43 0.30
CA GLU A 103 -0.22 5.70 0.80
C GLU A 103 0.59 6.90 0.30
N TYR A 104 1.92 6.79 0.26
CA TYR A 104 2.78 7.83 -0.32
C TYR A 104 2.57 7.97 -1.84
N ALA A 105 2.35 6.86 -2.54
CA ALA A 105 1.99 6.91 -3.96
C ALA A 105 0.64 7.61 -4.18
N ALA A 106 -0.35 7.36 -3.32
CA ALA A 106 -1.64 8.05 -3.34
C ALA A 106 -1.49 9.55 -3.06
N LEU A 107 -0.65 9.95 -2.10
CA LEU A 107 -0.35 11.35 -1.78
C LEU A 107 0.32 12.08 -2.96
N MET A 108 1.25 11.42 -3.66
CA MET A 108 1.85 11.95 -4.89
C MET A 108 0.84 12.01 -6.04
N ALA A 109 0.04 10.97 -6.24
CA ALA A 109 -0.97 10.91 -7.30
C ALA A 109 -2.05 11.98 -7.14
N SER A 110 -2.42 12.29 -5.89
CA SER A 110 -3.34 13.39 -5.58
C SER A 110 -2.70 14.79 -5.75
N GLY A 111 -1.37 14.89 -5.75
CA GLY A 111 -0.62 16.15 -5.83
C GLY A 111 -0.29 16.79 -4.49
N ILE A 112 -0.55 16.11 -3.36
CA ILE A 112 -0.17 16.60 -2.02
C ILE A 112 1.36 16.72 -1.89
N PHE A 113 2.11 15.74 -2.39
CA PHE A 113 3.53 15.86 -2.68
C PHE A 113 3.75 16.00 -4.20
N THR A 114 4.77 16.73 -4.63
CA THR A 114 5.24 16.60 -6.00
C THR A 114 5.80 15.19 -6.24
N VAL A 115 5.77 14.71 -7.47
CA VAL A 115 6.33 13.39 -7.81
C VAL A 115 7.81 13.30 -7.42
N SER A 116 8.59 14.35 -7.69
CA SER A 116 10.01 14.40 -7.37
C SER A 116 10.26 14.35 -5.85
N ASP A 117 9.52 15.17 -5.08
CA ASP A 117 9.70 15.23 -3.63
C ASP A 117 9.24 13.93 -2.97
N GLY A 118 8.10 13.39 -3.38
CA GLY A 118 7.58 12.14 -2.81
C GLY A 118 8.46 10.93 -3.12
N LEU A 119 9.09 10.85 -4.31
CA LEU A 119 10.01 9.78 -4.65
C LEU A 119 11.35 9.90 -3.89
N ARG A 120 11.83 11.13 -3.69
CA ARG A 120 12.97 11.39 -2.81
C ARG A 120 12.65 11.00 -1.37
N LEU A 121 11.50 11.43 -0.85
CA LEU A 121 11.03 11.07 0.48
C LEU A 121 10.91 9.55 0.66
N LEU A 122 10.41 8.82 -0.33
CA LEU A 122 10.35 7.35 -0.29
C LEU A 122 11.74 6.71 -0.21
N PHE A 123 12.74 7.26 -0.90
CA PHE A 123 14.11 6.78 -0.81
C PHE A 123 14.71 7.05 0.58
N GLU A 124 14.58 8.27 1.09
CA GLU A 124 15.08 8.68 2.40
C GLU A 124 14.37 7.93 3.53
N ARG A 125 13.02 7.79 3.46
CA ARG A 125 12.24 6.96 4.39
C ARG A 125 12.71 5.51 4.37
N GLY A 126 12.92 4.96 3.17
CA GLY A 126 13.40 3.60 3.00
C GLY A 126 14.78 3.40 3.64
N GLN A 127 15.69 4.39 3.53
CA GLN A 127 17.00 4.36 4.17
C GLN A 127 16.87 4.37 5.69
N VAL A 128 16.09 5.33 6.26
CA VAL A 128 15.84 5.41 7.72
C VAL A 128 15.26 4.10 8.25
N MET A 129 14.32 3.51 7.55
CA MET A 129 13.71 2.23 7.97
C MET A 129 14.70 1.06 7.88
N SER A 130 15.54 1.00 6.83
CA SER A 130 16.56 -0.04 6.69
C SER A 130 17.62 0.07 7.79
N ASP A 131 18.10 1.28 8.09
CA ASP A 131 19.12 1.50 9.13
C ASP A 131 18.62 1.03 10.51
N VAL A 132 17.37 1.36 10.86
CA VAL A 132 16.75 0.88 12.11
C VAL A 132 16.57 -0.64 12.12
N CYS A 133 16.21 -1.24 10.98
CA CYS A 133 16.09 -2.69 10.89
C CYS A 133 17.44 -3.40 11.06
N GLU A 134 18.52 -2.86 10.49
CA GLU A 134 19.87 -3.36 10.68
C GLU A 134 20.28 -3.30 12.16
N GLU A 135 20.07 -2.17 12.83
CA GLU A 135 20.36 -1.98 14.27
C GLU A 135 19.59 -2.99 15.15
N ILE A 136 18.27 -3.13 14.94
CA ILE A 136 17.46 -4.08 15.71
C ILE A 136 17.91 -5.53 15.48
N ALA A 137 18.30 -5.87 14.25
CA ALA A 137 18.70 -7.23 13.88
C ALA A 137 20.03 -7.67 14.50
N GLU A 138 20.88 -6.74 14.96
CA GLU A 138 22.11 -7.04 15.71
C GLU A 138 21.80 -7.74 17.05
N ASP A 139 20.70 -7.37 17.71
CA ASP A 139 20.28 -7.96 18.99
C ASP A 139 19.51 -9.28 18.75
N GLU A 140 18.47 -9.25 17.92
CA GLU A 140 17.65 -10.42 17.57
C GLU A 140 17.07 -10.30 16.15
N PRO A 141 17.15 -11.38 15.33
CA PRO A 141 16.53 -11.37 13.99
C PRO A 141 15.01 -11.18 14.07
N MET A 142 14.53 -10.15 13.36
CA MET A 142 13.11 -9.85 13.23
C MET A 142 12.47 -10.53 12.01
N GLN A 143 11.16 -10.69 12.04
CA GLN A 143 10.39 -11.27 10.94
C GLN A 143 8.97 -10.70 10.94
N MET A 144 8.32 -10.77 9.77
CA MET A 144 6.87 -10.61 9.66
C MET A 144 6.23 -11.90 9.14
N LEU A 145 5.02 -12.18 9.62
CA LEU A 145 4.22 -13.35 9.21
C LEU A 145 2.85 -12.90 8.70
N ALA A 146 2.43 -13.42 7.54
CA ALA A 146 1.03 -13.34 7.12
C ALA A 146 0.24 -14.49 7.77
N VAL A 147 -0.67 -14.15 8.66
CA VAL A 147 -1.62 -15.06 9.34
C VAL A 147 -2.94 -15.02 8.58
N ILE A 148 -3.43 -16.18 8.14
CA ILE A 148 -4.62 -16.28 7.28
C ILE A 148 -5.64 -17.20 7.93
N GLY A 149 -6.92 -16.75 7.96
CA GLY A 149 -8.05 -17.54 8.46
C GLY A 149 -8.12 -17.66 9.98
N MET A 150 -7.53 -16.69 10.72
CA MET A 150 -7.71 -16.53 12.17
C MET A 150 -8.39 -15.19 12.44
N SER A 151 -9.34 -15.15 13.37
CA SER A 151 -9.90 -13.87 13.82
C SER A 151 -8.87 -13.08 14.62
N ARG A 152 -9.11 -11.77 14.71
CA ARG A 152 -8.24 -10.85 15.44
C ARG A 152 -8.07 -11.29 16.91
N GLU A 153 -9.16 -11.65 17.57
CA GLU A 153 -9.18 -12.06 18.98
C GLU A 153 -8.31 -13.32 19.21
N VAL A 154 -8.37 -14.27 18.27
CA VAL A 154 -7.54 -15.49 18.35
C VAL A 154 -6.07 -15.14 18.20
N VAL A 155 -5.72 -14.25 17.26
CA VAL A 155 -4.33 -13.84 17.07
C VAL A 155 -3.81 -13.06 18.28
N GLU A 156 -4.59 -12.10 18.80
CA GLU A 156 -4.25 -11.32 20.00
C GLU A 156 -4.00 -12.25 21.20
N HIS A 157 -4.87 -13.24 21.42
CA HIS A 157 -4.68 -14.21 22.50
C HIS A 157 -3.40 -15.07 22.32
N LEU A 158 -3.09 -15.48 21.09
CA LEU A 158 -1.90 -16.31 20.81
C LEU A 158 -0.57 -15.55 20.94
N VAL A 159 -0.59 -14.21 20.90
CA VAL A 159 0.61 -13.37 21.07
C VAL A 159 0.72 -12.74 22.46
N GLU A 160 -0.30 -12.88 23.32
CA GLU A 160 -0.38 -12.22 24.64
C GLU A 160 0.87 -12.46 25.51
N ASP A 161 1.40 -13.67 25.50
CA ASP A 161 2.60 -14.05 26.25
C ASP A 161 3.90 -13.96 25.43
N LEU A 162 3.86 -13.39 24.22
CA LEU A 162 5.02 -13.24 23.34
C LEU A 162 5.50 -11.77 23.33
N PRO A 163 6.49 -11.38 24.15
CA PRO A 163 6.96 -10.01 24.23
C PRO A 163 7.48 -9.52 22.87
N GLN A 164 7.34 -8.22 22.60
CA GLN A 164 7.78 -7.58 21.35
C GLN A 164 7.17 -8.20 20.07
N THR A 165 6.01 -8.87 20.20
CA THR A 165 5.26 -9.42 19.06
C THR A 165 3.97 -8.62 18.88
N TYR A 166 3.79 -8.03 17.70
CA TYR A 166 2.74 -7.05 17.43
C TYR A 166 1.94 -7.41 16.17
N LEU A 167 0.67 -6.99 16.15
CA LEU A 167 -0.14 -6.98 14.95
C LEU A 167 0.26 -5.72 14.15
N ALA A 168 0.85 -5.93 12.97
CA ALA A 168 1.42 -4.88 12.15
C ALA A 168 0.48 -4.38 11.04
N ASN A 169 -0.36 -5.29 10.49
CA ASN A 169 -1.36 -4.92 9.50
C ASN A 169 -2.65 -5.71 9.70
N PHE A 170 -3.77 -5.04 9.51
CA PHE A 170 -5.07 -5.65 9.28
C PHE A 170 -5.37 -5.52 7.78
N ASN A 171 -5.03 -6.57 7.01
CA ASN A 171 -5.09 -6.50 5.54
C ASN A 171 -6.47 -6.84 4.98
N SER A 172 -7.20 -7.73 5.63
CA SER A 172 -8.58 -8.10 5.30
C SER A 172 -9.20 -8.86 6.47
N PRO A 173 -10.51 -9.15 6.48
CA PRO A 173 -11.15 -9.99 7.50
C PRO A 173 -10.49 -11.35 7.71
N GLU A 174 -9.73 -11.83 6.71
CA GLU A 174 -9.06 -13.13 6.74
C GLU A 174 -7.54 -13.05 6.87
N GLN A 175 -6.94 -11.84 6.85
CA GLN A 175 -5.47 -11.72 6.86
C GLN A 175 -4.96 -10.63 7.79
N ILE A 176 -4.17 -11.05 8.77
CA ILE A 176 -3.43 -10.19 9.71
C ILE A 176 -1.93 -10.42 9.50
N ILE A 177 -1.15 -9.37 9.61
CA ILE A 177 0.31 -9.46 9.61
C ILE A 177 0.81 -9.29 11.05
N LEU A 178 1.58 -10.26 11.51
CA LEU A 178 2.36 -10.17 12.74
C LEU A 178 3.79 -9.75 12.45
N ALA A 179 4.40 -9.03 13.38
CA ALA A 179 5.81 -8.68 13.34
C ALA A 179 6.44 -8.78 14.73
N GLY A 180 7.70 -9.20 14.78
CA GLY A 180 8.45 -9.34 16.03
C GLY A 180 9.64 -10.27 15.89
N PRO A 181 10.26 -10.68 17.05
CA PRO A 181 11.37 -11.61 17.08
C PRO A 181 11.04 -12.92 16.38
N LYS A 182 11.96 -13.38 15.54
CA LYS A 182 11.79 -14.65 14.80
C LYS A 182 11.59 -15.85 15.72
N SER A 183 12.19 -15.84 16.89
CA SER A 183 12.00 -16.82 17.95
C SER A 183 10.53 -16.90 18.41
N ASN A 184 9.91 -15.73 18.69
CA ASN A 184 8.52 -15.61 19.13
C ASN A 184 7.53 -16.00 18.03
N LEU A 185 7.78 -15.59 16.80
CA LEU A 185 6.92 -15.96 15.69
C LEU A 185 6.97 -17.46 15.38
N LYS A 186 8.07 -18.13 15.72
CA LYS A 186 8.14 -19.59 15.71
C LYS A 186 7.26 -20.22 16.80
N LEU A 187 7.24 -19.63 18.02
CA LEU A 187 6.36 -20.06 19.12
C LEU A 187 4.89 -19.83 18.75
N PHE A 188 4.54 -18.66 18.20
CA PHE A 188 3.22 -18.39 17.64
C PHE A 188 2.78 -19.51 16.69
N ASN A 189 3.63 -19.86 15.71
CA ASN A 189 3.32 -20.92 14.74
C ASN A 189 3.11 -22.30 15.37
N GLN A 190 3.78 -22.59 16.49
CA GLN A 190 3.57 -23.82 17.24
C GLN A 190 2.22 -23.81 17.97
N ALA A 191 1.88 -22.69 18.64
CA ALA A 191 0.62 -22.51 19.34
C ALA A 191 -0.56 -22.53 18.37
N ALA A 192 -0.47 -21.81 17.24
CA ALA A 192 -1.46 -21.82 16.18
C ALA A 192 -1.74 -23.23 15.65
N LYS A 193 -0.68 -24.02 15.41
CA LYS A 193 -0.83 -25.43 14.98
C LYS A 193 -1.50 -26.29 16.05
N ALA A 194 -1.13 -26.09 17.32
CA ALA A 194 -1.75 -26.84 18.45
C ALA A 194 -3.24 -26.50 18.58
N ALA A 195 -3.63 -25.26 18.29
CA ALA A 195 -5.03 -24.81 18.28
C ALA A 195 -5.80 -25.17 16.97
N GLY A 196 -5.18 -25.93 16.06
CA GLY A 196 -5.83 -26.40 14.82
C GLY A 196 -5.78 -25.44 13.63
N TYR A 197 -5.04 -24.34 13.74
CA TYR A 197 -4.89 -23.35 12.67
C TYR A 197 -3.70 -23.64 11.76
N ARG A 198 -3.69 -23.00 10.59
CA ARG A 198 -2.53 -23.00 9.68
C ARG A 198 -1.42 -22.12 10.27
N LYS A 199 -0.18 -22.45 9.94
CA LYS A 199 0.97 -21.61 10.28
C LYS A 199 0.93 -20.30 9.48
N GLY A 200 1.34 -19.21 10.10
CA GLY A 200 1.63 -17.97 9.40
C GLY A 200 2.78 -18.14 8.40
N LEU A 201 2.71 -17.42 7.29
CA LEU A 201 3.68 -17.47 6.20
C LEU A 201 4.70 -16.34 6.36
N PRO A 202 6.02 -16.63 6.40
CA PRO A 202 7.04 -15.61 6.47
C PRO A 202 7.01 -14.66 5.28
N LEU A 203 7.04 -13.35 5.55
CA LEU A 203 7.20 -12.33 4.52
C LEU A 203 8.70 -12.08 4.26
N LYS A 204 9.00 -11.70 3.01
CA LYS A 204 10.38 -11.34 2.59
C LYS A 204 10.59 -9.82 2.74
N VAL A 205 10.64 -9.36 3.98
CA VAL A 205 10.85 -7.94 4.35
C VAL A 205 11.97 -7.85 5.39
N GLU A 206 12.58 -6.68 5.52
CA GLU A 206 13.79 -6.49 6.35
C GLU A 206 13.50 -6.39 7.84
N GLY A 207 12.33 -5.88 8.23
CA GLY A 207 12.11 -5.59 9.64
C GLY A 207 10.65 -5.60 10.10
N PRO A 208 10.43 -5.27 11.40
CA PRO A 208 9.14 -5.34 12.05
C PRO A 208 8.34 -4.05 11.81
N PHE A 209 8.07 -3.73 10.54
CA PHE A 209 7.38 -2.51 10.14
C PHE A 209 6.02 -2.36 10.81
N HIS A 210 5.58 -1.11 10.98
CA HIS A 210 4.28 -0.75 11.56
C HIS A 210 4.08 -1.28 13.00
N THR A 211 5.16 -1.28 13.77
CA THR A 211 5.17 -1.69 15.19
C THR A 211 6.02 -0.72 16.01
N PRO A 212 5.82 -0.68 17.37
CA PRO A 212 6.65 0.13 18.27
C PRO A 212 8.16 -0.15 18.16
N LEU A 213 8.57 -1.30 17.60
CA LEU A 213 9.98 -1.62 17.36
C LEU A 213 10.66 -0.66 16.37
N MET A 214 9.88 0.01 15.51
CA MET A 214 10.37 1.02 14.57
C MET A 214 10.48 2.43 15.17
N ALA A 215 10.33 2.60 16.48
CA ALA A 215 10.28 3.92 17.13
C ALA A 215 11.51 4.81 16.84
N ALA A 216 12.70 4.21 16.69
CA ALA A 216 13.93 4.94 16.37
C ALA A 216 13.87 5.64 14.99
N ALA A 217 13.00 5.19 14.07
CA ALA A 217 12.79 5.81 12.77
C ALA A 217 11.88 7.06 12.81
N CYS A 218 11.13 7.28 13.89
CA CYS A 218 10.14 8.37 13.96
C CYS A 218 10.79 9.75 13.85
N GLN A 219 11.76 10.05 14.71
CA GLN A 219 12.40 11.37 14.73
C GLN A 219 13.17 11.67 13.44
N PRO A 220 13.98 10.76 12.86
CA PRO A 220 14.56 10.98 11.55
C PRO A 220 13.53 11.25 10.44
N LEU A 221 12.41 10.51 10.40
CA LEU A 221 11.36 10.75 9.42
C LEU A 221 10.65 12.09 9.64
N GLU A 222 10.42 12.50 10.88
CA GLU A 222 9.82 13.80 11.22
C GLU A 222 10.67 14.94 10.64
N VAL A 223 12.00 14.90 10.89
CA VAL A 223 12.94 15.89 10.34
C VAL A 223 12.92 15.92 8.80
N LEU A 224 12.86 14.75 8.16
CA LEU A 224 12.74 14.68 6.71
C LEU A 224 11.45 15.33 6.21
N LEU A 225 10.31 14.96 6.81
CA LEU A 225 8.99 15.48 6.43
C LEU A 225 8.90 17.01 6.59
N ASP A 226 9.56 17.58 7.59
CA ASP A 226 9.56 19.04 7.81
C ASP A 226 10.19 19.82 6.66
N SER A 227 11.08 19.21 5.89
CA SER A 227 11.72 19.84 4.73
C SER A 227 10.82 19.90 3.47
N TYR A 228 9.69 19.18 3.46
CA TYR A 228 8.79 19.12 2.31
C TYR A 228 7.58 20.03 2.47
N GLU A 229 7.21 20.71 1.38
CA GLU A 229 5.98 21.50 1.30
C GLU A 229 4.80 20.61 0.85
N LEU A 230 3.65 20.80 1.48
CA LEU A 230 2.41 20.10 1.15
C LEU A 230 1.52 21.01 0.31
N GLN A 231 0.86 20.44 -0.70
CA GLN A 231 -0.09 21.13 -1.55
C GLN A 231 -1.50 20.53 -1.37
N PRO A 232 -2.57 21.28 -1.62
CA PRO A 232 -3.91 20.71 -1.68
C PRO A 232 -3.99 19.64 -2.77
N GLY A 233 -4.51 18.45 -2.40
CA GLY A 233 -4.67 17.35 -3.34
C GLY A 233 -5.92 17.48 -4.22
N CYS A 234 -5.91 16.86 -5.41
CA CYS A 234 -7.06 16.82 -6.32
C CYS A 234 -8.16 15.83 -5.87
N ALA A 235 -7.84 14.90 -4.98
CA ALA A 235 -8.76 13.95 -4.38
C ALA A 235 -8.32 13.64 -2.93
N PRO A 236 -9.27 13.39 -2.00
CA PRO A 236 -8.94 12.96 -0.65
C PRO A 236 -8.18 11.65 -0.65
N VAL A 237 -7.12 11.56 0.17
CA VAL A 237 -6.33 10.34 0.39
C VAL A 237 -6.66 9.79 1.78
N ILE A 238 -7.06 8.52 1.85
CA ILE A 238 -7.41 7.87 3.12
C ILE A 238 -6.16 7.36 3.81
N SER A 239 -5.99 7.75 5.08
CA SER A 239 -4.84 7.35 5.90
C SER A 239 -4.95 5.90 6.36
N ASN A 240 -3.83 5.18 6.32
CA ASN A 240 -3.70 3.83 6.90
C ASN A 240 -3.75 3.81 8.43
N THR A 241 -3.52 4.96 9.07
CA THR A 241 -3.42 5.11 10.53
C THR A 241 -4.74 5.55 11.14
N THR A 242 -5.37 6.60 10.59
CA THR A 242 -6.60 7.18 11.14
C THR A 242 -7.87 6.67 10.47
N VAL A 243 -7.76 6.04 9.29
CA VAL A 243 -8.87 5.59 8.44
C VAL A 243 -9.78 6.72 7.97
N GLU A 244 -9.28 7.95 7.99
CA GLU A 244 -9.97 9.16 7.55
C GLU A 244 -9.16 9.84 6.44
N PRO A 245 -9.77 10.71 5.63
CA PRO A 245 -9.03 11.56 4.72
C PRO A 245 -7.94 12.34 5.45
N HIS A 246 -6.74 12.39 4.88
CA HIS A 246 -5.67 13.21 5.43
C HIS A 246 -6.04 14.68 5.51
N ASP A 247 -5.75 15.28 6.64
CA ASP A 247 -5.73 16.72 6.86
C ASP A 247 -4.28 17.21 6.71
N LEU A 248 -4.05 18.25 5.92
CA LEU A 248 -2.71 18.79 5.66
C LEU A 248 -1.98 19.27 6.94
N GLU A 249 -2.72 19.74 7.95
CA GLU A 249 -2.12 20.20 9.21
C GLU A 249 -1.53 19.03 10.02
N THR A 250 -2.15 17.85 9.97
CA THR A 250 -1.77 16.66 10.73
C THR A 250 -1.08 15.58 9.90
N LEU A 251 -0.99 15.76 8.57
CA LEU A 251 -0.49 14.74 7.65
C LEU A 251 0.92 14.26 8.04
N LYS A 252 1.85 15.17 8.25
CA LYS A 252 3.24 14.83 8.58
C LYS A 252 3.33 13.99 9.86
N SER A 253 2.66 14.40 10.93
CA SER A 253 2.63 13.65 12.19
C SER A 253 1.94 12.29 12.03
N THR A 254 0.90 12.20 11.19
CA THR A 254 0.23 10.93 10.88
C THR A 254 1.15 9.98 10.12
N LEU A 255 1.95 10.48 9.16
CA LEU A 255 2.95 9.67 8.45
C LEU A 255 4.08 9.18 9.36
N VAL A 256 4.46 9.96 10.40
CA VAL A 256 5.41 9.50 11.42
C VAL A 256 4.79 8.37 12.26
N ARG A 257 3.55 8.54 12.75
CA ARG A 257 2.82 7.51 13.48
C ARG A 257 2.65 6.22 12.66
N HIS A 258 2.50 6.32 11.36
CA HIS A 258 2.38 5.18 10.45
C HIS A 258 3.60 4.24 10.52
N LEU A 259 4.78 4.68 10.97
CA LEU A 259 5.94 3.80 11.17
C LEU A 259 5.74 2.78 12.30
N ILE A 260 4.98 3.17 13.34
CA ILE A 260 4.87 2.43 14.60
C ILE A 260 3.46 1.94 14.91
N GLU A 261 2.46 2.33 14.13
CA GLU A 261 1.07 1.93 14.29
C GLU A 261 0.65 0.95 13.18
N PRO A 262 -0.26 0.03 13.48
CA PRO A 262 -0.74 -0.96 12.51
C PRO A 262 -1.41 -0.31 11.28
N VAL A 263 -1.15 -0.87 10.12
CA VAL A 263 -1.87 -0.52 8.88
C VAL A 263 -3.31 -1.02 8.95
N GLN A 264 -4.28 -0.11 8.88
CA GLN A 264 -5.72 -0.39 8.95
C GLN A 264 -6.33 -0.58 7.55
N TRP A 265 -5.76 -1.48 6.73
CA TRP A 265 -6.21 -1.62 5.34
C TRP A 265 -7.62 -2.18 5.22
N GLU A 266 -7.99 -3.15 6.04
CA GLU A 266 -9.35 -3.68 6.13
C GLU A 266 -10.36 -2.54 6.37
N GLN A 267 -10.13 -1.71 7.40
CA GLN A 267 -10.99 -0.58 7.73
C GLN A 267 -10.98 0.51 6.63
N THR A 268 -9.85 0.69 5.93
CA THR A 268 -9.77 1.59 4.77
C THR A 268 -10.73 1.13 3.66
N ILE A 269 -10.80 -0.17 3.38
CA ILE A 269 -11.75 -0.72 2.41
C ILE A 269 -13.20 -0.57 2.92
N ASP A 270 -13.47 -0.82 4.20
CA ASP A 270 -14.79 -0.63 4.80
C ASP A 270 -15.24 0.84 4.71
N TRP A 271 -14.31 1.78 4.93
CA TRP A 271 -14.56 3.20 4.76
C TRP A 271 -14.97 3.54 3.31
N LEU A 272 -14.25 3.01 2.32
CA LEU A 272 -14.57 3.19 0.88
C LEU A 272 -15.94 2.58 0.52
N ILE A 273 -16.29 1.43 1.10
CA ILE A 273 -17.62 0.81 0.95
C ILE A 273 -18.71 1.73 1.53
N GLN A 274 -18.50 2.26 2.73
CA GLN A 274 -19.44 3.20 3.38
C GLN A 274 -19.57 4.51 2.60
N ALA A 275 -18.49 5.00 2.01
CA ALA A 275 -18.47 6.15 1.10
C ALA A 275 -19.18 5.87 -0.24
N LYS A 276 -19.69 4.64 -0.47
CA LYS A 276 -20.37 4.20 -1.68
C LYS A 276 -19.49 4.20 -2.93
N VAL A 277 -18.23 3.91 -2.76
CA VAL A 277 -17.35 3.62 -3.89
C VAL A 277 -17.87 2.36 -4.60
N THR A 278 -17.95 2.40 -5.93
CA THR A 278 -18.44 1.30 -6.76
C THR A 278 -17.33 0.61 -7.52
N HIS A 279 -16.31 1.36 -7.90
CA HIS A 279 -15.18 0.88 -8.71
C HIS A 279 -13.86 1.26 -8.07
N LEU A 280 -12.95 0.29 -7.98
CA LEU A 280 -11.57 0.47 -7.56
C LEU A 280 -10.65 0.22 -8.76
N ILE A 281 -9.73 1.14 -8.99
CA ILE A 281 -8.60 0.94 -9.90
C ILE A 281 -7.37 0.71 -9.02
N GLN A 282 -6.87 -0.51 -8.99
CA GLN A 282 -5.61 -0.81 -8.35
C GLN A 282 -4.45 -0.48 -9.28
N ILE A 283 -3.49 0.29 -8.82
CA ILE A 283 -2.29 0.69 -9.56
C ILE A 283 -1.03 0.16 -8.88
N GLY A 284 -0.07 -0.27 -9.70
CA GLY A 284 1.25 -0.72 -9.24
C GLY A 284 1.53 -2.18 -9.55
N PRO A 285 2.75 -2.67 -9.23
CA PRO A 285 3.16 -4.02 -9.60
C PRO A 285 2.27 -5.09 -8.95
N GLY A 286 1.83 -6.07 -9.74
CA GLY A 286 1.04 -7.23 -9.28
C GLY A 286 -0.42 -6.91 -8.93
N GLN A 287 -1.09 -7.83 -8.25
CA GLN A 287 -2.54 -7.82 -8.00
C GLN A 287 -2.88 -8.05 -6.51
N THR A 288 -2.03 -7.58 -5.61
CA THR A 288 -2.14 -7.91 -4.18
C THR A 288 -3.42 -7.37 -3.57
N LEU A 289 -3.75 -6.09 -3.78
CA LEU A 289 -4.92 -5.47 -3.17
C LEU A 289 -6.23 -6.04 -3.72
N GLN A 290 -6.29 -6.30 -5.05
CA GLN A 290 -7.44 -6.96 -5.67
C GLN A 290 -7.69 -8.36 -5.05
N LYS A 291 -6.63 -9.09 -4.68
CA LYS A 291 -6.78 -10.39 -4.03
C LYS A 291 -7.29 -10.26 -2.59
N LEU A 292 -6.86 -9.24 -1.85
CA LEU A 292 -7.33 -8.96 -0.48
C LEU A 292 -8.81 -8.61 -0.45
N LEU A 293 -9.31 -7.90 -1.47
CA LEU A 293 -10.71 -7.51 -1.59
C LEU A 293 -11.67 -8.71 -1.66
N LYS A 294 -11.20 -9.89 -2.08
CA LYS A 294 -12.05 -11.09 -2.16
C LYS A 294 -12.61 -11.56 -0.81
N ALA A 295 -11.98 -11.14 0.28
CA ALA A 295 -12.42 -11.45 1.64
C ALA A 295 -13.49 -10.47 2.17
N HIS A 296 -13.84 -9.42 1.41
CA HIS A 296 -14.87 -8.45 1.80
C HIS A 296 -16.17 -8.72 1.03
N ASP A 297 -17.24 -9.05 1.73
CA ASP A 297 -18.56 -9.43 1.14
C ASP A 297 -19.15 -8.35 0.24
N GLN A 298 -18.88 -7.08 0.51
CA GLN A 298 -19.44 -5.91 -0.20
C GLN A 298 -18.38 -5.10 -0.95
N ALA A 299 -17.22 -5.71 -1.24
CA ALA A 299 -16.15 -5.01 -1.93
C ALA A 299 -16.62 -4.36 -3.23
N PRO A 300 -16.14 -3.16 -3.57
CA PRO A 300 -16.31 -2.58 -4.90
C PRO A 300 -15.76 -3.50 -5.99
N LEU A 301 -16.21 -3.32 -7.23
CA LEU A 301 -15.53 -3.92 -8.38
C LEU A 301 -14.08 -3.42 -8.41
N CYS A 302 -13.13 -4.27 -8.78
CA CYS A 302 -11.72 -3.88 -8.80
C CYS A 302 -11.02 -4.37 -10.07
N LEU A 303 -10.41 -3.43 -10.80
CA LEU A 303 -9.49 -3.70 -11.91
C LEU A 303 -8.07 -3.37 -11.45
N ALA A 304 -7.15 -4.32 -11.61
CA ALA A 304 -5.73 -4.09 -11.36
C ALA A 304 -5.02 -3.72 -12.67
N ILE A 305 -4.27 -2.63 -12.63
CA ILE A 305 -3.42 -2.13 -13.72
C ILE A 305 -1.96 -2.31 -13.29
N SER A 306 -1.31 -3.30 -13.85
CA SER A 306 0.06 -3.69 -13.56
C SER A 306 0.94 -3.81 -14.81
N GLN A 307 0.33 -3.98 -15.97
CA GLN A 307 0.94 -4.13 -17.29
C GLN A 307 0.18 -3.28 -18.31
N VAL A 308 0.80 -2.93 -19.42
CA VAL A 308 0.20 -2.08 -20.46
C VAL A 308 -1.08 -2.70 -21.05
N GLU A 309 -1.13 -4.01 -21.16
CA GLU A 309 -2.30 -4.74 -21.66
C GLU A 309 -3.56 -4.49 -20.82
N ASP A 310 -3.40 -4.29 -19.50
CA ASP A 310 -4.53 -4.04 -18.59
C ASP A 310 -5.25 -2.72 -18.90
N VAL A 311 -4.58 -1.77 -19.55
CA VAL A 311 -5.14 -0.44 -19.88
C VAL A 311 -6.36 -0.56 -20.80
N SER A 312 -6.34 -1.52 -21.71
CA SER A 312 -7.45 -1.76 -22.65
C SER A 312 -8.76 -2.20 -21.97
N GLU A 313 -8.70 -2.71 -20.74
CA GLU A 313 -9.87 -3.17 -20.00
C GLU A 313 -10.58 -2.04 -19.21
N ILE A 314 -9.95 -0.85 -19.09
CA ILE A 314 -10.48 0.25 -18.25
C ILE A 314 -11.88 0.68 -18.71
N GLU A 315 -12.08 0.94 -20.00
CA GLU A 315 -13.37 1.41 -20.55
C GLU A 315 -14.49 0.40 -20.30
N LYS A 316 -14.23 -0.87 -20.56
CA LYS A 316 -15.17 -1.96 -20.30
C LYS A 316 -15.49 -2.05 -18.81
N PHE A 317 -14.47 -2.03 -17.95
CA PHE A 317 -14.61 -2.11 -16.51
C PHE A 317 -15.47 -0.98 -15.93
N LEU A 318 -15.25 0.26 -16.39
CA LEU A 318 -16.02 1.42 -15.93
C LEU A 318 -17.50 1.37 -16.35
N ASN A 319 -17.84 0.59 -17.39
CA ASN A 319 -19.21 0.38 -17.82
C ASN A 319 -19.90 -0.81 -17.13
N GLU A 320 -19.18 -1.61 -16.33
CA GLU A 320 -19.78 -2.71 -15.56
C GLU A 320 -20.67 -2.16 -14.42
N ASN A 321 -21.84 -2.74 -14.25
CA ASN A 321 -22.76 -2.42 -13.17
C ASN A 321 -22.71 -3.50 -12.09
N LYS A 322 -22.60 -3.10 -10.82
CA LYS A 322 -22.58 -4.00 -9.65
C LYS A 322 -23.86 -4.89 -9.52
N GLY A 323 -24.85 -4.70 -10.39
CA GLY A 323 -26.17 -5.36 -10.34
C GLY A 323 -26.38 -6.49 -11.35
N GLU A 324 -25.41 -6.82 -12.20
CA GLU A 324 -25.59 -7.82 -13.29
C GLU A 324 -24.88 -9.15 -12.98
N LYS A 325 -24.61 -9.49 -11.72
CA LYS A 325 -24.32 -10.88 -11.35
C LYS A 325 -25.61 -11.52 -10.87
N GLU A 326 -26.33 -12.19 -11.83
CA GLU A 326 -27.33 -13.20 -11.54
C GLU A 326 -26.72 -14.39 -10.78
#